data_c323c606f1f1333552b583e36446b97b
#
_entry.id   c323c606f1f1333552b583e36446b97b
#
_cell.length_a   1.000
_cell.length_b   1.000
_cell.length_c   1.000
_cell.angle_alpha   90.00
_cell.angle_beta   90.00
_cell.angle_gamma   90.00
#
_symmetry.space_group_name_H-M   'P 1'
#
loop_
_entity.id
_entity.type
_entity.pdbx_description
1 polymer ?
#
loop_
_entity_poly.entity_id
_entity_poly.type
_entity_poly.pdbx_seq_one_letter_code
_entity_poly.pdbx_strand_id
1 'polypeptide(L)'
;AAAKLEEYRRESADYLEPSFDPILAYGPHGAIVHYEATEETDVPLEAHGLLLADTGGHYRTGTTDVTRTVALGPVAEEDKRACTLVLRGHLALAAARFRAGVTGENLDILARGPLWDEGLDYNHGTGHGVGYLLSVHEGPQRIHWSIASNARHTALEPGMIFSDEPGLYLAGKFGVRLENLLLVREAETNAYGHFLALEPLTLAPFDRDTIDPSLLSDRELTQLNAYHARVYEALAPHLDAETRAWLRGVTAPLGK
;
A
#
# COMPACT_ATOMS: atom_id res chain seq x y z
N ALA A 1 1.16 14.46 -14.12
CA ALA A 1 0.57 14.05 -12.83
C ALA A 1 1.58 14.22 -11.70
N ALA A 2 2.83 13.71 -11.79
CA ALA A 2 3.87 13.81 -10.74
C ALA A 2 4.11 15.25 -10.26
N ALA A 3 4.32 16.18 -11.17
CA ALA A 3 4.53 17.60 -10.82
C ALA A 3 3.36 18.20 -10.03
N LYS A 4 2.11 17.76 -10.29
CA LYS A 4 0.93 18.24 -9.57
C LYS A 4 0.87 17.69 -8.14
N LEU A 5 1.26 16.43 -7.93
CA LEU A 5 1.38 15.86 -6.58
C LEU A 5 2.46 16.58 -5.77
N GLU A 6 3.57 16.90 -6.42
CA GLU A 6 4.66 17.67 -5.81
C GLU A 6 4.20 19.08 -5.40
N GLU A 7 3.40 19.77 -6.23
CA GLU A 7 2.81 21.07 -5.88
C GLU A 7 2.00 20.97 -4.59
N TYR A 8 1.13 19.95 -4.45
CA TYR A 8 0.33 19.76 -3.24
C TYR A 8 1.20 19.46 -2.00
N ARG A 9 2.28 18.66 -2.15
CA ARG A 9 3.19 18.41 -1.03
C ARG A 9 3.90 19.68 -0.57
N ARG A 10 4.25 20.57 -1.49
CA ARG A 10 4.90 21.86 -1.20
C ARG A 10 4.02 22.86 -0.46
N GLU A 11 2.71 22.62 -0.36
CA GLU A 11 1.81 23.41 0.50
C GLU A 11 2.10 23.18 1.99
N SER A 12 2.69 22.05 2.35
CA SER A 12 3.14 21.79 3.72
C SER A 12 4.46 22.48 4.01
N ALA A 13 4.50 23.30 5.07
CA ALA A 13 5.73 23.97 5.53
C ALA A 13 6.84 23.00 5.98
N ASP A 14 6.48 21.76 6.31
CA ASP A 14 7.40 20.73 6.74
C ASP A 14 7.94 19.88 5.59
N TYR A 15 7.38 20.02 4.38
CA TYR A 15 7.84 19.29 3.20
C TYR A 15 9.26 19.74 2.80
N LEU A 16 10.11 18.78 2.44
CA LEU A 16 11.50 19.02 2.04
C LEU A 16 11.71 18.64 0.57
N GLU A 17 11.45 17.37 0.22
CA GLU A 17 11.71 16.81 -1.11
C GLU A 17 10.94 15.49 -1.29
N PRO A 18 10.83 14.93 -2.50
CA PRO A 18 10.36 13.57 -2.70
C PRO A 18 11.23 12.57 -1.92
N SER A 19 10.63 11.53 -1.34
CA SER A 19 11.38 10.46 -0.68
C SER A 19 12.01 9.49 -1.68
N PHE A 20 11.50 9.50 -2.92
CA PHE A 20 12.03 8.82 -4.10
C PHE A 20 11.39 9.42 -5.36
N ASP A 21 11.92 9.08 -6.53
CA ASP A 21 11.35 9.53 -7.80
C ASP A 21 9.97 8.89 -8.01
N PRO A 22 8.89 9.68 -8.20
CA PRO A 22 7.54 9.16 -8.24
C PRO A 22 7.31 8.23 -9.44
N ILE A 23 6.69 7.08 -9.19
CA ILE A 23 6.29 6.12 -10.20
C ILE A 23 4.81 6.37 -10.54
N LEU A 24 4.55 6.88 -11.74
CA LEU A 24 3.21 7.05 -12.26
C LEU A 24 3.07 6.24 -13.54
N ALA A 25 2.52 5.05 -13.44
CA ALA A 25 2.52 4.06 -14.50
C ALA A 25 1.09 3.75 -14.97
N TYR A 26 0.74 4.25 -16.16
CA TYR A 26 -0.57 4.07 -16.76
C TYR A 26 -0.61 2.82 -17.65
N GLY A 27 -1.68 2.04 -17.52
CA GLY A 27 -1.94 0.86 -18.34
C GLY A 27 -0.78 -0.14 -18.31
N PRO A 28 -0.23 -0.54 -19.48
CA PRO A 28 0.86 -1.52 -19.58
C PRO A 28 2.15 -1.13 -18.84
N HIS A 29 2.42 0.17 -18.66
CA HIS A 29 3.57 0.64 -17.89
C HIS A 29 3.51 0.21 -16.42
N GLY A 30 2.31 0.04 -15.87
CA GLY A 30 2.10 -0.47 -14.51
C GLY A 30 2.71 -1.86 -14.28
N ALA A 31 2.94 -2.65 -15.33
CA ALA A 31 3.61 -3.94 -15.24
C ALA A 31 5.13 -3.84 -15.00
N ILE A 32 5.71 -2.65 -15.10
CA ILE A 32 7.12 -2.36 -14.83
C ILE A 32 7.21 -1.85 -13.39
N VAL A 33 7.74 -2.67 -12.48
CA VAL A 33 7.72 -2.42 -11.02
C VAL A 33 8.32 -1.05 -10.66
N HIS A 34 9.45 -0.70 -11.28
CA HIS A 34 10.12 0.60 -11.12
C HIS A 34 10.06 1.37 -12.44
N TYR A 35 8.82 1.66 -12.90
CA TYR A 35 8.63 2.45 -14.11
C TYR A 35 9.10 3.89 -13.91
N GLU A 36 9.88 4.36 -14.85
CA GLU A 36 10.28 5.77 -14.96
C GLU A 36 9.82 6.30 -16.30
N ALA A 37 9.04 7.38 -16.28
CA ALA A 37 8.58 8.04 -17.51
C ALA A 37 9.74 8.82 -18.16
N THR A 38 9.97 8.57 -19.44
CA THR A 38 10.90 9.33 -20.28
C THR A 38 10.13 10.10 -21.34
N GLU A 39 10.75 11.04 -22.04
CA GLU A 39 10.12 11.75 -23.16
C GLU A 39 9.55 10.80 -24.24
N GLU A 40 10.14 9.60 -24.38
CA GLU A 40 9.73 8.60 -25.36
C GLU A 40 8.59 7.69 -24.85
N THR A 41 8.49 7.50 -23.54
CA THR A 41 7.54 6.58 -22.91
C THR A 41 6.39 7.29 -22.20
N ASP A 42 6.46 8.61 -22.02
CA ASP A 42 5.36 9.38 -21.44
C ASP A 42 4.12 9.33 -22.33
N VAL A 43 2.99 8.98 -21.76
CA VAL A 43 1.73 8.82 -22.46
C VAL A 43 0.62 9.63 -21.77
N PRO A 44 -0.31 10.21 -22.55
CA PRO A 44 -1.49 10.84 -21.96
C PRO A 44 -2.32 9.86 -21.14
N LEU A 45 -2.83 10.33 -20.01
CA LEU A 45 -3.84 9.58 -19.27
C LEU A 45 -5.18 9.66 -20.00
N GLU A 46 -5.84 8.52 -20.15
CA GLU A 46 -7.15 8.42 -20.79
C GLU A 46 -8.21 8.01 -19.75
N ALA A 47 -9.49 8.27 -20.06
CA ALA A 47 -10.59 7.98 -19.15
C ALA A 47 -10.98 6.49 -19.16
N HIS A 48 -10.00 5.60 -19.04
CA HIS A 48 -10.15 4.14 -18.91
C HIS A 48 -8.90 3.50 -18.31
N GLY A 49 -9.02 2.25 -17.85
CA GLY A 49 -7.89 1.46 -17.36
C GLY A 49 -7.38 1.91 -15.98
N LEU A 50 -6.19 1.46 -15.63
CA LEU A 50 -5.58 1.64 -14.33
C LEU A 50 -4.37 2.56 -14.39
N LEU A 51 -4.23 3.41 -13.35
CA LEU A 51 -3.02 4.16 -13.04
C LEU A 51 -2.44 3.62 -11.72
N LEU A 52 -1.25 3.08 -11.75
CA LEU A 52 -0.45 2.82 -10.58
C LEU A 52 0.33 4.10 -10.23
N ALA A 53 0.11 4.61 -9.03
CA ALA A 53 0.77 5.80 -8.51
C ALA A 53 1.47 5.46 -7.20
N ASP A 54 2.80 5.42 -7.25
CA ASP A 54 3.68 5.16 -6.12
C ASP A 54 4.52 6.39 -5.86
N THR A 55 4.35 6.98 -4.68
CA THR A 55 4.87 8.31 -4.39
C THR A 55 5.09 8.52 -2.91
N GLY A 56 6.11 9.29 -2.56
CA GLY A 56 6.40 9.64 -1.19
C GLY A 56 7.04 11.01 -1.03
N GLY A 57 7.19 11.45 0.20
CA GLY A 57 7.86 12.71 0.52
C GLY A 57 8.61 12.66 1.84
N HIS A 58 9.73 13.35 1.89
CA HIS A 58 10.44 13.68 3.12
C HIS A 58 9.86 14.95 3.73
N TYR A 59 9.53 14.85 5.00
CA TYR A 59 9.05 15.96 5.82
C TYR A 59 9.93 16.06 7.06
N ARG A 60 10.01 17.24 7.66
CA ARG A 60 10.72 17.43 8.94
C ARG A 60 10.18 16.55 10.07
N THR A 61 8.97 16.06 9.93
CA THR A 61 8.25 15.25 10.92
C THR A 61 8.23 13.76 10.58
N GLY A 62 8.67 13.36 9.39
CA GLY A 62 8.69 11.96 8.97
C GLY A 62 8.87 11.78 7.47
N THR A 63 8.93 10.53 7.03
CA THR A 63 8.99 10.12 5.64
C THR A 63 7.73 9.37 5.27
N THR A 64 7.17 9.62 4.07
CA THR A 64 6.02 8.90 3.55
C THR A 64 6.40 8.07 2.34
N ASP A 65 5.67 6.96 2.20
CA ASP A 65 5.70 6.02 1.09
C ASP A 65 4.30 5.46 0.91
N VAL A 66 3.73 5.57 -0.28
CA VAL A 66 2.36 5.12 -0.55
C VAL A 66 2.14 4.80 -2.01
N THR A 67 1.64 3.60 -2.26
CA THR A 67 1.16 3.22 -3.59
C THR A 67 -0.36 3.05 -3.58
N ARG A 68 -0.99 3.59 -4.62
CA ARG A 68 -2.39 3.30 -4.99
C ARG A 68 -2.47 2.94 -6.46
N THR A 69 -3.30 1.96 -6.76
CA THR A 69 -3.76 1.70 -8.12
C THR A 69 -5.19 2.19 -8.22
N VAL A 70 -5.43 3.11 -9.15
CA VAL A 70 -6.72 3.79 -9.30
C VAL A 70 -7.31 3.59 -10.70
N ALA A 71 -8.63 3.53 -10.78
CA ALA A 71 -9.38 3.49 -12.02
C ALA A 71 -9.48 4.90 -12.63
N LEU A 72 -9.12 5.03 -13.90
CA LEU A 72 -9.32 6.29 -14.65
C LEU A 72 -10.64 6.30 -15.44
N GLY A 73 -11.50 5.30 -15.22
CA GLY A 73 -12.77 5.13 -15.89
C GLY A 73 -13.28 3.69 -15.73
N PRO A 74 -14.06 3.15 -16.67
CA PRO A 74 -14.53 1.78 -16.60
C PRO A 74 -13.35 0.79 -16.51
N VAL A 75 -13.44 -0.16 -15.57
CA VAL A 75 -12.42 -1.18 -15.28
C VAL A 75 -12.93 -2.56 -15.69
N ALA A 76 -12.09 -3.35 -16.36
CA ALA A 76 -12.43 -4.71 -16.73
C ALA A 76 -12.48 -5.63 -15.50
N GLU A 77 -13.24 -6.73 -15.60
CA GLU A 77 -13.37 -7.71 -14.50
C GLU A 77 -12.02 -8.36 -14.15
N GLU A 78 -11.14 -8.56 -15.13
CA GLU A 78 -9.77 -9.07 -14.90
C GLU A 78 -8.97 -8.09 -14.00
N ASP A 79 -9.08 -6.80 -14.27
CA ASP A 79 -8.39 -5.75 -13.54
C ASP A 79 -8.92 -5.66 -12.08
N LYS A 80 -10.25 -5.68 -11.92
CA LYS A 80 -10.88 -5.70 -10.58
C LYS A 80 -10.48 -6.92 -9.78
N ARG A 81 -10.47 -8.10 -10.43
CA ARG A 81 -10.01 -9.33 -9.78
C ARG A 81 -8.57 -9.19 -9.29
N ALA A 82 -7.67 -8.70 -10.15
CA ALA A 82 -6.27 -8.49 -9.81
C ALA A 82 -6.11 -7.51 -8.63
N CYS A 83 -6.75 -6.35 -8.70
CA CYS A 83 -6.74 -5.36 -7.61
C CYS A 83 -7.28 -5.94 -6.30
N THR A 84 -8.37 -6.71 -6.37
CA THR A 84 -8.98 -7.32 -5.18
C THR A 84 -8.10 -8.39 -4.56
N LEU A 85 -7.40 -9.21 -5.36
CA LEU A 85 -6.46 -10.21 -4.84
C LEU A 85 -5.28 -9.56 -4.12
N VAL A 86 -4.70 -8.50 -4.70
CA VAL A 86 -3.64 -7.72 -4.05
C VAL A 86 -4.15 -7.06 -2.76
N LEU A 87 -5.35 -6.48 -2.78
CA LEU A 87 -5.98 -5.89 -1.59
C LEU A 87 -6.18 -6.92 -0.48
N ARG A 88 -6.61 -8.14 -0.80
CA ARG A 88 -6.77 -9.23 0.18
C ARG A 88 -5.46 -9.55 0.88
N GLY A 89 -4.35 -9.63 0.12
CA GLY A 89 -3.00 -9.82 0.67
C GLY A 89 -2.61 -8.69 1.60
N HIS A 90 -2.79 -7.45 1.17
CA HIS A 90 -2.53 -6.26 1.97
C HIS A 90 -3.35 -6.26 3.28
N LEU A 91 -4.66 -6.49 3.21
CA LEU A 91 -5.52 -6.55 4.38
C LEU A 91 -5.12 -7.68 5.34
N ALA A 92 -4.72 -8.85 4.82
CA ALA A 92 -4.32 -9.99 5.64
C ALA A 92 -3.04 -9.68 6.44
N LEU A 93 -2.03 -9.05 5.81
CA LEU A 93 -0.82 -8.62 6.52
C LEU A 93 -1.12 -7.51 7.51
N ALA A 94 -1.84 -6.45 7.11
CA ALA A 94 -2.19 -5.34 8.00
C ALA A 94 -2.99 -5.76 9.25
N ALA A 95 -3.75 -6.86 9.18
CA ALA A 95 -4.51 -7.42 10.30
C ALA A 95 -3.72 -8.42 11.16
N ALA A 96 -2.44 -8.63 10.87
CA ALA A 96 -1.65 -9.65 11.55
C ALA A 96 -1.51 -9.35 13.05
N ARG A 97 -1.72 -10.41 13.86
CA ARG A 97 -1.31 -10.47 15.25
C ARG A 97 -0.31 -11.61 15.35
N PHE A 98 0.82 -11.38 15.96
CA PHE A 98 1.90 -12.33 16.00
C PHE A 98 2.65 -12.27 17.33
N ARG A 99 3.36 -13.34 17.65
CA ARG A 99 4.14 -13.43 18.88
C ARG A 99 5.44 -12.65 18.72
N ALA A 100 5.90 -11.98 19.77
CA ALA A 100 7.21 -11.35 19.83
C ALA A 100 8.32 -12.38 19.47
N GLY A 101 9.29 -11.93 18.68
CA GLY A 101 10.34 -12.77 18.09
C GLY A 101 10.04 -13.26 16.67
N VAL A 102 8.84 -13.02 16.15
CA VAL A 102 8.49 -13.28 14.74
C VAL A 102 9.21 -12.28 13.83
N THR A 103 9.69 -12.74 12.70
CA THR A 103 10.37 -11.95 11.68
C THR A 103 9.46 -11.70 10.48
N GLY A 104 9.86 -10.80 9.59
CA GLY A 104 9.08 -10.50 8.38
C GLY A 104 8.93 -11.69 7.44
N GLU A 105 9.89 -12.62 7.42
CA GLU A 105 9.82 -13.86 6.63
C GLU A 105 8.63 -14.75 7.06
N ASN A 106 8.25 -14.70 8.34
CA ASN A 106 7.10 -15.45 8.84
C ASN A 106 5.77 -14.82 8.42
N LEU A 107 5.73 -13.51 8.18
CA LEU A 107 4.51 -12.77 7.87
C LEU A 107 4.26 -12.60 6.38
N ASP A 108 5.28 -12.68 5.53
CA ASP A 108 5.18 -12.46 4.08
C ASP A 108 4.08 -13.30 3.41
N ILE A 109 3.91 -14.55 3.85
CA ILE A 109 2.88 -15.46 3.34
C ILE A 109 1.46 -14.88 3.48
N LEU A 110 1.19 -14.01 4.44
CA LEU A 110 -0.12 -13.40 4.61
C LEU A 110 -0.48 -12.52 3.41
N ALA A 111 0.50 -11.78 2.90
CA ALA A 111 0.29 -10.93 1.72
C ALA A 111 0.29 -11.74 0.42
N ARG A 112 1.12 -12.79 0.29
CA ARG A 112 1.19 -13.61 -0.92
C ARG A 112 0.09 -14.65 -1.02
N GLY A 113 -0.43 -15.14 0.10
CA GLY A 113 -1.38 -16.25 0.13
C GLY A 113 -2.51 -16.13 -0.88
N PRO A 114 -3.28 -15.03 -0.92
CA PRO A 114 -4.37 -14.85 -1.88
C PRO A 114 -3.94 -14.93 -3.36
N LEU A 115 -2.70 -14.55 -3.68
CA LEU A 115 -2.13 -14.66 -5.03
C LEU A 115 -1.65 -16.09 -5.31
N TRP A 116 -0.97 -16.73 -4.36
CA TRP A 116 -0.48 -18.11 -4.51
C TRP A 116 -1.62 -19.12 -4.63
N ASP A 117 -2.76 -18.89 -3.98
CA ASP A 117 -3.97 -19.71 -4.15
C ASP A 117 -4.48 -19.72 -5.61
N GLU A 118 -4.16 -18.67 -6.38
CA GLU A 118 -4.49 -18.52 -7.79
C GLU A 118 -3.30 -18.84 -8.73
N GLY A 119 -2.17 -19.31 -8.20
CA GLY A 119 -0.95 -19.56 -8.97
C GLY A 119 -0.25 -18.29 -9.48
N LEU A 120 -0.50 -17.15 -8.83
CA LEU A 120 0.07 -15.84 -9.14
C LEU A 120 1.09 -15.44 -8.09
N ASP A 121 2.04 -14.56 -8.45
CA ASP A 121 3.06 -14.03 -7.51
C ASP A 121 3.62 -12.69 -8.01
N TYR A 122 4.42 -12.05 -7.16
CA TYR A 122 5.25 -10.89 -7.49
C TYR A 122 6.70 -11.12 -7.05
N ASN A 123 7.66 -10.51 -7.76
CA ASN A 123 9.10 -10.80 -7.61
C ASN A 123 9.87 -9.82 -6.72
N HIS A 124 9.19 -8.87 -6.08
CA HIS A 124 9.82 -7.96 -5.10
C HIS A 124 9.48 -8.35 -3.66
N GLY A 125 10.09 -7.70 -2.68
CA GLY A 125 9.73 -7.85 -1.28
C GLY A 125 8.31 -7.33 -1.00
N THR A 126 7.63 -7.92 -0.04
CA THR A 126 6.31 -7.42 0.39
C THR A 126 6.43 -6.11 1.17
N GLY A 127 7.61 -5.84 1.73
CA GLY A 127 7.84 -4.59 2.44
C GLY A 127 9.26 -4.43 2.96
N HIS A 128 9.60 -3.19 3.25
CA HIS A 128 10.91 -2.75 3.73
C HIS A 128 10.74 -1.80 4.92
N GLY A 129 11.78 -1.68 5.75
CA GLY A 129 11.85 -0.62 6.76
C GLY A 129 11.95 0.75 6.11
N VAL A 130 11.44 1.77 6.77
CA VAL A 130 11.35 3.14 6.26
C VAL A 130 12.33 4.05 6.99
N GLY A 131 13.18 4.72 6.23
CA GLY A 131 14.16 5.68 6.75
C GLY A 131 13.55 7.06 7.01
N TYR A 132 14.30 7.86 7.78
CA TYR A 132 13.97 9.25 8.04
C TYR A 132 14.97 10.16 7.35
N LEU A 133 14.54 10.95 6.37
CA LEU A 133 15.31 11.96 5.63
C LEU A 133 16.58 11.45 4.91
N LEU A 134 16.79 10.15 4.77
CA LEU A 134 17.97 9.59 4.14
C LEU A 134 17.61 8.68 2.96
N SER A 135 16.94 7.58 3.25
CA SER A 135 16.48 6.64 2.24
C SER A 135 15.11 6.13 2.64
N VAL A 136 14.20 6.07 1.68
CA VAL A 136 12.89 5.45 1.92
C VAL A 136 13.04 3.97 2.31
N HIS A 137 13.99 3.26 1.68
CA HIS A 137 14.34 1.90 2.02
C HIS A 137 15.42 1.89 3.11
N GLU A 138 15.06 1.57 4.35
CA GLU A 138 16.00 1.44 5.45
C GLU A 138 15.66 0.23 6.32
N GLY A 139 16.63 -0.70 6.44
CA GLY A 139 16.55 -1.85 7.34
C GLY A 139 16.77 -1.48 8.82
N PRO A 140 16.86 -2.48 9.69
CA PRO A 140 17.14 -3.90 9.38
C PRO A 140 15.91 -4.76 9.07
N GLN A 141 14.70 -4.33 9.43
CA GLN A 141 13.46 -5.11 9.19
C GLN A 141 13.03 -5.06 7.72
N ARG A 142 12.40 -6.14 7.27
CA ARG A 142 11.78 -6.28 5.96
C ARG A 142 10.72 -7.37 5.99
N ILE A 143 9.79 -7.34 5.06
CA ILE A 143 8.82 -8.42 4.83
C ILE A 143 9.16 -9.08 3.50
N HIS A 144 9.66 -10.32 3.53
CA HIS A 144 10.10 -11.03 2.34
C HIS A 144 10.21 -12.53 2.61
N TRP A 145 9.62 -13.38 1.76
CA TRP A 145 9.62 -14.84 1.94
C TRP A 145 11.00 -15.48 1.76
N SER A 146 11.82 -14.91 0.87
CA SER A 146 13.14 -15.44 0.56
C SER A 146 14.20 -14.85 1.48
N ILE A 147 15.02 -15.70 2.01
CA ILE A 147 16.16 -15.33 2.85
C ILE A 147 17.42 -15.41 2.00
N ALA A 148 18.02 -14.26 1.70
CA ALA A 148 19.36 -14.27 1.15
C ALA A 148 20.31 -14.89 2.19
N SER A 149 21.28 -15.70 1.75
CA SER A 149 22.19 -16.47 2.63
C SER A 149 22.98 -15.63 3.64
N ASN A 150 23.06 -14.31 3.42
CA ASN A 150 23.74 -13.31 4.26
C ASN A 150 22.77 -12.32 4.93
N ALA A 151 21.45 -12.50 4.77
CA ALA A 151 20.48 -11.62 5.38
C ALA A 151 20.37 -11.89 6.89
N ARG A 152 20.21 -10.83 7.67
CA ARG A 152 19.90 -10.94 9.10
C ARG A 152 18.42 -11.22 9.27
N HIS A 153 18.09 -12.22 10.08
CA HIS A 153 16.74 -12.42 10.58
C HIS A 153 16.47 -11.39 11.68
N THR A 154 15.68 -10.39 11.37
CA THR A 154 15.34 -9.33 12.33
C THR A 154 13.95 -9.58 12.87
N ALA A 155 13.85 -9.83 14.17
CA ALA A 155 12.55 -9.87 14.84
C ALA A 155 11.89 -8.49 14.76
N LEU A 156 10.58 -8.50 14.52
CA LEU A 156 9.80 -7.27 14.54
C LEU A 156 9.57 -6.81 15.99
N GLU A 157 9.87 -5.55 16.26
CA GLU A 157 9.78 -4.96 17.59
C GLU A 157 8.82 -3.74 17.59
N PRO A 158 8.15 -3.45 18.70
CA PRO A 158 7.30 -2.27 18.83
C PRO A 158 8.05 -0.98 18.47
N GLY A 159 7.41 -0.13 17.68
CA GLY A 159 8.00 1.11 17.17
C GLY A 159 8.64 0.97 15.77
N MET A 160 8.91 -0.23 15.28
CA MET A 160 9.36 -0.43 13.91
C MET A 160 8.26 -0.08 12.91
N ILE A 161 8.65 0.60 11.83
CA ILE A 161 7.79 0.95 10.70
C ILE A 161 8.31 0.20 9.47
N PHE A 162 7.39 -0.35 8.68
CA PHE A 162 7.70 -0.98 7.41
C PHE A 162 6.55 -0.82 6.40
N SER A 163 6.85 -0.95 5.11
CA SER A 163 5.84 -0.94 4.05
C SER A 163 5.14 -2.31 3.96
N ASP A 164 3.87 -2.27 3.57
CA ASP A 164 3.03 -3.42 3.20
C ASP A 164 2.54 -3.15 1.78
N GLU A 165 3.27 -3.67 0.78
CA GLU A 165 3.17 -3.28 -0.63
C GLU A 165 3.06 -4.47 -1.60
N PRO A 166 2.18 -5.45 -1.36
CA PRO A 166 1.96 -6.52 -2.34
C PRO A 166 1.56 -5.98 -3.70
N GLY A 167 1.89 -6.71 -4.76
CA GLY A 167 1.56 -6.32 -6.12
C GLY A 167 1.24 -7.50 -7.03
N LEU A 168 0.80 -7.19 -8.25
CA LEU A 168 0.63 -8.14 -9.36
C LEU A 168 0.92 -7.42 -10.67
N TYR A 169 1.78 -7.99 -11.50
CA TYR A 169 2.29 -7.33 -12.70
C TYR A 169 2.09 -8.23 -13.93
N LEU A 170 1.19 -7.84 -14.82
CA LEU A 170 0.84 -8.59 -16.02
C LEU A 170 1.45 -7.89 -17.26
N ALA A 171 2.59 -8.39 -17.71
CA ALA A 171 3.36 -7.80 -18.81
C ALA A 171 2.50 -7.51 -20.04
N GLY A 172 2.57 -6.29 -20.55
CA GLY A 172 1.79 -5.81 -21.69
C GLY A 172 0.32 -5.51 -21.42
N LYS A 173 -0.14 -5.65 -20.16
CA LYS A 173 -1.51 -5.37 -19.75
C LYS A 173 -1.56 -4.23 -18.73
N PHE A 174 -1.22 -4.51 -17.47
CA PHE A 174 -1.27 -3.56 -16.35
C PHE A 174 -0.44 -4.07 -15.16
N GLY A 175 -0.25 -3.22 -14.18
CA GLY A 175 0.25 -3.59 -12.87
C GLY A 175 -0.61 -3.04 -11.75
N VAL A 176 -0.60 -3.75 -10.64
CA VAL A 176 -1.26 -3.37 -9.40
C VAL A 176 -0.24 -3.39 -8.27
N ARG A 177 -0.17 -2.34 -7.47
CA ARG A 177 0.47 -2.30 -6.15
C ARG A 177 -0.41 -1.48 -5.21
N LEU A 178 -0.61 -1.98 -4.01
CA LEU A 178 -1.35 -1.29 -2.95
C LEU A 178 -0.46 -1.27 -1.71
N GLU A 179 -0.24 -0.08 -1.16
CA GLU A 179 0.73 0.11 -0.10
C GLU A 179 0.25 1.02 1.01
N ASN A 180 0.51 0.59 2.23
CA ASN A 180 0.52 1.43 3.43
C ASN A 180 1.79 1.21 4.23
N LEU A 181 2.21 2.22 4.98
CA LEU A 181 3.16 2.03 6.06
C LEU A 181 2.46 1.48 7.29
N LEU A 182 3.06 0.47 7.90
CA LEU A 182 2.56 -0.20 9.10
C LEU A 182 3.52 0.02 10.27
N LEU A 183 2.97 0.33 11.44
CA LEU A 183 3.69 0.45 12.70
C LEU A 183 3.47 -0.80 13.55
N VAL A 184 4.55 -1.40 14.04
CA VAL A 184 4.48 -2.49 15.01
C VAL A 184 4.09 -1.95 16.39
N ARG A 185 3.03 -2.53 16.97
CA ARG A 185 2.46 -2.13 18.25
C ARG A 185 2.43 -3.29 19.24
N GLU A 186 2.52 -2.95 20.50
CA GLU A 186 2.14 -3.84 21.60
C GLU A 186 0.65 -4.22 21.46
N ALA A 187 0.33 -5.49 21.61
CA ALA A 187 -1.05 -5.98 21.62
C ALA A 187 -1.45 -6.49 23.00
N GLU A 188 -0.96 -7.67 23.41
CA GLU A 188 -1.28 -8.26 24.71
C GLU A 188 -0.17 -9.20 25.20
N THR A 189 -0.14 -9.42 26.51
CA THR A 189 0.66 -10.49 27.13
C THR A 189 -0.29 -11.44 27.85
N ASN A 190 -0.17 -12.73 27.58
CA ASN A 190 -0.97 -13.77 28.20
C ASN A 190 -0.14 -15.02 28.49
N ALA A 191 -0.78 -16.14 28.90
CA ALA A 191 -0.09 -17.39 29.24
C ALA A 191 0.69 -18.01 28.07
N TYR A 192 0.41 -17.61 26.82
CA TYR A 192 1.10 -18.09 25.60
C TYR A 192 2.25 -17.20 25.16
N GLY A 193 2.39 -16.04 25.78
CA GLY A 193 3.49 -15.11 25.51
C GLY A 193 3.06 -13.67 25.26
N HIS A 194 4.01 -12.93 24.73
CA HIS A 194 3.86 -11.53 24.35
C HIS A 194 3.46 -11.43 22.86
N PHE A 195 2.40 -10.68 22.57
CA PHE A 195 1.86 -10.54 21.23
C PHE A 195 1.95 -9.10 20.75
N LEU A 196 2.21 -8.94 19.47
CA LEU A 196 2.29 -7.69 18.72
C LEU A 196 1.18 -7.64 17.68
N ALA A 197 0.87 -6.44 17.21
CA ALA A 197 -0.08 -6.17 16.14
C ALA A 197 0.46 -5.07 15.24
N LEU A 198 -0.17 -4.87 14.10
CA LEU A 198 0.18 -3.84 13.13
C LEU A 198 -0.88 -2.75 13.10
N GLU A 199 -0.43 -1.51 12.97
CA GLU A 199 -1.29 -0.34 12.84
C GLU A 199 -0.95 0.40 11.53
N PRO A 200 -1.89 0.54 10.57
CA PRO A 200 -1.68 1.35 9.38
C PRO A 200 -1.46 2.81 9.75
N LEU A 201 -0.35 3.39 9.28
CA LEU A 201 -0.06 4.83 9.43
C LEU A 201 -0.59 5.63 8.26
N THR A 202 -0.54 5.08 7.05
CA THR A 202 -1.01 5.74 5.83
C THR A 202 -2.52 5.96 5.89
N LEU A 203 -2.95 7.17 5.57
CA LEU A 203 -4.36 7.59 5.55
C LEU A 203 -4.75 8.01 4.14
N ALA A 204 -4.84 7.06 3.23
CA ALA A 204 -5.30 7.25 1.85
C ALA A 204 -6.33 6.17 1.51
N PRO A 205 -7.48 6.49 0.88
CA PRO A 205 -8.46 5.46 0.55
C PRO A 205 -7.93 4.50 -0.52
N PHE A 206 -8.41 3.27 -0.51
CA PHE A 206 -8.34 2.38 -1.66
C PHE A 206 -9.46 2.73 -2.63
N ASP A 207 -9.19 2.65 -3.93
CA ASP A 207 -10.18 2.99 -4.94
C ASP A 207 -11.26 1.90 -5.02
N ARG A 208 -12.49 2.27 -4.70
CA ARG A 208 -13.65 1.38 -4.65
C ARG A 208 -14.02 0.80 -6.03
N ASP A 209 -13.74 1.55 -7.10
CA ASP A 209 -14.06 1.14 -8.46
C ASP A 209 -13.16 0.00 -8.97
N THR A 210 -12.01 -0.20 -8.31
CA THR A 210 -11.09 -1.32 -8.59
C THR A 210 -11.38 -2.58 -7.76
N ILE A 211 -12.40 -2.57 -6.91
CA ILE A 211 -12.67 -3.67 -5.97
C ILE A 211 -13.91 -4.44 -6.41
N ASP A 212 -13.81 -5.77 -6.44
CA ASP A 212 -14.95 -6.69 -6.48
C ASP A 212 -15.28 -7.18 -5.06
N PRO A 213 -16.33 -6.64 -4.41
CA PRO A 213 -16.67 -7.01 -3.05
C PRO A 213 -17.08 -8.49 -2.89
N SER A 214 -17.48 -9.15 -3.96
CA SER A 214 -17.88 -10.56 -3.94
C SER A 214 -16.70 -11.50 -3.66
N LEU A 215 -15.47 -11.06 -3.98
CA LEU A 215 -14.23 -11.79 -3.72
C LEU A 215 -13.70 -11.59 -2.29
N LEU A 216 -14.23 -10.63 -1.54
CA LEU A 216 -13.85 -10.38 -0.16
C LEU A 216 -14.63 -11.27 0.81
N SER A 217 -13.97 -11.81 1.81
CA SER A 217 -14.64 -12.39 2.97
C SER A 217 -15.31 -11.28 3.80
N ASP A 218 -16.27 -11.65 4.67
CA ASP A 218 -16.94 -10.69 5.54
C ASP A 218 -15.94 -9.98 6.49
N ARG A 219 -14.88 -10.68 6.88
CA ARG A 219 -13.80 -10.13 7.70
C ARG A 219 -13.01 -9.08 6.93
N GLU A 220 -12.58 -9.37 5.69
CA GLU A 220 -11.84 -8.45 4.84
C GLU A 220 -12.68 -7.20 4.51
N LEU A 221 -13.97 -7.39 4.21
CA LEU A 221 -14.89 -6.30 3.94
C LEU A 221 -15.10 -5.40 5.18
N THR A 222 -15.26 -6.00 6.35
CA THR A 222 -15.36 -5.26 7.62
C THR A 222 -14.09 -4.45 7.89
N GLN A 223 -12.91 -5.05 7.66
CA GLN A 223 -11.62 -4.41 7.87
C GLN A 223 -11.41 -3.23 6.89
N LEU A 224 -11.73 -3.41 5.60
CA LEU A 224 -11.65 -2.36 4.59
C LEU A 224 -12.56 -1.17 4.94
N ASN A 225 -13.81 -1.46 5.31
CA ASN A 225 -14.77 -0.42 5.69
C ASN A 225 -14.32 0.32 6.97
N ALA A 226 -13.75 -0.37 7.94
CA ALA A 226 -13.19 0.26 9.14
C ALA A 226 -11.98 1.14 8.82
N TYR A 227 -11.10 0.70 7.91
CA TYR A 227 -9.98 1.51 7.43
C TYR A 227 -10.47 2.78 6.71
N HIS A 228 -11.44 2.67 5.79
CA HIS A 228 -12.01 3.82 5.10
C HIS A 228 -12.69 4.80 6.06
N ALA A 229 -13.42 4.30 7.07
CA ALA A 229 -14.01 5.16 8.11
C ALA A 229 -12.92 5.95 8.87
N ARG A 230 -11.82 5.29 9.27
CA ARG A 230 -10.67 5.93 9.91
C ARG A 230 -10.04 7.00 9.02
N VAL A 231 -9.86 6.71 7.72
CA VAL A 231 -9.33 7.69 6.74
C VAL A 231 -10.24 8.92 6.69
N TYR A 232 -11.55 8.72 6.58
CA TYR A 232 -12.50 9.83 6.55
C TYR A 232 -12.48 10.65 7.86
N GLU A 233 -12.56 10.00 9.00
CA GLU A 233 -12.58 10.66 10.31
C GLU A 233 -11.32 11.50 10.55
N ALA A 234 -10.16 10.99 10.16
CA ALA A 234 -8.89 11.68 10.34
C ALA A 234 -8.71 12.87 9.38
N LEU A 235 -9.10 12.74 8.12
CA LEU A 235 -8.80 13.74 7.10
C LEU A 235 -9.91 14.78 6.91
N ALA A 236 -11.18 14.42 7.07
CA ALA A 236 -12.32 15.29 6.80
C ALA A 236 -12.28 16.65 7.54
N PRO A 237 -11.77 16.78 8.80
CA PRO A 237 -11.64 18.05 9.48
C PRO A 237 -10.68 19.05 8.83
N HIS A 238 -9.72 18.56 8.02
CA HIS A 238 -8.66 19.34 7.41
C HIS A 238 -8.92 19.72 5.95
N LEU A 239 -10.05 19.27 5.38
CA LEU A 239 -10.38 19.46 3.98
C LEU A 239 -11.46 20.52 3.80
N ASP A 240 -11.43 21.22 2.66
CA ASP A 240 -12.53 22.07 2.21
C ASP A 240 -13.82 21.26 1.96
N ALA A 241 -14.93 21.93 1.72
CA ALA A 241 -16.24 21.29 1.61
C ALA A 241 -16.35 20.34 0.39
N GLU A 242 -15.72 20.70 -0.75
CA GLU A 242 -15.77 19.93 -1.98
C GLU A 242 -14.92 18.66 -1.85
N THR A 243 -13.67 18.80 -1.42
CA THR A 243 -12.75 17.68 -1.21
C THR A 243 -13.27 16.73 -0.12
N ARG A 244 -13.90 17.27 0.94
CA ARG A 244 -14.55 16.46 1.99
C ARG A 244 -15.73 15.66 1.44
N ALA A 245 -16.54 16.25 0.56
CA ALA A 245 -17.67 15.55 -0.06
C ALA A 245 -17.18 14.43 -0.98
N TRP A 246 -16.12 14.67 -1.76
CA TRP A 246 -15.45 13.65 -2.54
C TRP A 246 -14.89 12.52 -1.64
N LEU A 247 -14.13 12.87 -0.58
CA LEU A 247 -13.58 11.87 0.34
C LEU A 247 -14.67 11.00 0.96
N ARG A 248 -15.82 11.59 1.33
CA ARG A 248 -16.97 10.82 1.83
C ARG A 248 -17.47 9.79 0.82
N GLY A 249 -17.48 10.13 -0.47
CA GLY A 249 -17.88 9.22 -1.54
C GLY A 249 -16.92 8.03 -1.67
N VAL A 250 -15.61 8.31 -1.76
CA VAL A 250 -14.59 7.28 -1.98
C VAL A 250 -14.29 6.43 -0.74
N THR A 251 -14.70 6.89 0.44
CA THR A 251 -14.60 6.12 1.71
C THR A 251 -15.92 5.53 2.17
N ALA A 252 -17.00 5.68 1.40
CA ALA A 252 -18.29 5.10 1.76
C ALA A 252 -18.20 3.57 1.88
N PRO A 253 -18.92 2.93 2.83
CA PRO A 253 -18.87 1.49 3.01
C PRO A 253 -19.20 0.74 1.72
N LEU A 254 -18.44 -0.33 1.46
CA LEU A 254 -18.74 -1.33 0.45
C LEU A 254 -19.65 -2.41 1.06
N GLY A 255 -20.62 -2.89 0.28
CA GLY A 255 -21.44 -4.07 0.56
C GLY A 255 -21.21 -5.14 -0.50
N LYS A 256 -21.57 -6.39 -0.19
CA LYS A 256 -21.65 -7.48 -1.18
C LYS A 256 -22.87 -7.32 -2.08
#